data_219c908175fd12424c624a254a1e4f0d
#
_entry.id   219c908175fd12424c624a254a1e4f0d
#
_cell.length_a   1.000
_cell.length_b   1.000
_cell.length_c   1.000
_cell.angle_alpha   90.00
_cell.angle_beta   90.00
_cell.angle_gamma   90.00
#
_symmetry.space_group_name_H-M   'P 1'
#
loop_
_entity.id
_entity.type
_entity.pdbx_description
1 polymer ?
#
loop_
_entity_poly.entity_id
_entity_poly.type
_entity_poly.pdbx_seq_one_letter_code
_entity_poly.pdbx_strand_id
1 'polypeptide(L)'
;MLFIAISFPFTKEIIDYLIEIVPIEIENMTVFSPTEFIRLKIYLSLILAILISHPLWYVGIYNFSKPGLTEQEKKVTIVSFTLGTILFLVGAIAGLLYLSPFLIDILLEENNSISAKLSIYQSVKLLISISIFSGILASLPVLILLISDYIPDRETLKKYIYILIIIVIALGTPEPSMIINLIFLIFFVVIMEMTMLLLGDANEN
;
A
#
# COMPACT_ATOMS: atom_id res chain seq x y z
N MET A 1 4.73 8.71 -19.54
CA MET A 1 4.51 10.11 -19.95
C MET A 1 3.03 10.45 -20.16
N LEU A 2 2.29 9.73 -21.01
CA LEU A 2 0.88 10.04 -21.34
C LEU A 2 -0.04 9.98 -20.09
N PHE A 3 0.10 8.98 -19.22
CA PHE A 3 -0.70 8.89 -17.98
C PHE A 3 -0.42 10.00 -16.97
N ILE A 4 0.82 10.51 -16.90
CA ILE A 4 1.15 11.65 -16.05
C ILE A 4 0.45 12.92 -16.57
N ALA A 5 0.44 13.12 -17.89
CA ALA A 5 -0.25 14.26 -18.50
C ALA A 5 -1.76 14.22 -18.29
N ILE A 6 -2.36 13.03 -18.29
CA ILE A 6 -3.80 12.84 -18.04
C ILE A 6 -4.13 13.06 -16.55
N SER A 7 -3.30 12.58 -15.63
CA SER A 7 -3.56 12.69 -14.19
C SER A 7 -3.30 14.08 -13.61
N PHE A 8 -2.41 14.86 -14.23
CA PHE A 8 -1.99 16.17 -13.71
C PHE A 8 -3.13 17.18 -13.48
N PRO A 9 -4.13 17.34 -14.36
CA PRO A 9 -5.25 18.26 -14.12
C PRO A 9 -6.08 17.94 -12.88
N PHE A 10 -6.25 16.64 -12.57
CA PHE A 10 -7.07 16.15 -11.44
C PHE A 10 -6.34 16.24 -10.09
N THR A 11 -5.04 16.50 -10.09
CA THR A 11 -4.25 16.52 -8.84
C THR A 11 -4.67 17.58 -7.86
N LYS A 12 -5.22 18.71 -8.32
CA LYS A 12 -5.65 19.79 -7.42
C LYS A 12 -6.83 19.33 -6.56
N GLU A 13 -7.88 18.81 -7.19
CA GLU A 13 -9.09 18.33 -6.49
C GLU A 13 -8.76 17.20 -5.50
N ILE A 14 -7.84 16.30 -5.91
CA ILE A 14 -7.40 15.20 -5.05
C ILE A 14 -6.59 15.73 -3.87
N ILE A 15 -5.73 16.74 -4.06
CA ILE A 15 -4.96 17.35 -2.97
C ILE A 15 -5.90 18.01 -1.97
N ASP A 16 -6.88 18.78 -2.45
CA ASP A 16 -7.85 19.45 -1.61
C ASP A 16 -8.62 18.42 -0.76
N TYR A 17 -9.07 17.32 -1.36
CA TYR A 17 -9.72 16.22 -0.64
C TYR A 17 -8.78 15.53 0.37
N LEU A 18 -7.52 15.31 0.01
CA LEU A 18 -6.54 14.68 0.92
C LEU A 18 -6.22 15.56 2.12
N ILE A 19 -6.22 16.88 1.96
CA ILE A 19 -6.02 17.82 3.07
C ILE A 19 -7.18 17.73 4.07
N GLU A 20 -8.42 17.54 3.60
CA GLU A 20 -9.59 17.37 4.47
C GLU A 20 -9.54 16.08 5.32
N ILE A 21 -8.86 15.04 4.83
CA ILE A 21 -8.70 13.77 5.56
C ILE A 21 -7.65 13.89 6.68
N VAL A 22 -6.70 14.81 6.56
CA VAL A 22 -5.66 14.98 7.58
C VAL A 22 -6.30 15.48 8.88
N PRO A 23 -6.11 14.81 10.03
CA PRO A 23 -6.72 15.18 11.30
C PRO A 23 -5.96 16.36 11.95
N ILE A 24 -5.78 17.43 11.21
CA ILE A 24 -5.04 18.63 11.63
C ILE A 24 -5.86 19.85 11.22
N GLU A 25 -6.04 20.80 12.13
CA GLU A 25 -6.64 22.07 11.80
C GLU A 25 -5.85 22.76 10.70
N ILE A 26 -6.53 23.20 9.64
CA ILE A 26 -5.91 23.85 8.48
C ILE A 26 -5.04 25.06 8.88
N GLU A 27 -5.38 25.71 9.99
CA GLU A 27 -4.62 26.85 10.55
C GLU A 27 -3.19 26.46 11.02
N ASN A 28 -3.00 25.19 11.34
CA ASN A 28 -1.70 24.63 11.76
C ASN A 28 -0.89 24.08 10.57
N MET A 29 -1.47 24.08 9.36
CA MET A 29 -0.77 23.68 8.15
C MET A 29 -0.12 24.88 7.47
N THR A 30 1.14 24.75 7.08
CA THR A 30 1.90 25.81 6.42
C THR A 30 2.60 25.29 5.18
N VAL A 31 2.75 26.19 4.19
CA VAL A 31 3.60 25.97 3.02
C VAL A 31 4.94 26.64 3.29
N PHE A 32 5.97 25.84 3.52
CA PHE A 32 7.31 26.36 3.80
C PHE A 32 8.06 26.83 2.54
N SER A 33 7.67 26.36 1.37
CA SER A 33 8.29 26.74 0.11
C SER A 33 7.27 26.82 -1.03
N PRO A 34 7.34 27.83 -1.93
CA PRO A 34 6.48 27.91 -3.11
C PRO A 34 6.54 26.67 -4.02
N THR A 35 7.66 25.92 -3.95
CA THR A 35 7.87 24.72 -4.77
C THR A 35 7.20 23.47 -4.19
N GLU A 36 6.76 23.49 -2.92
CA GLU A 36 6.13 22.33 -2.28
C GLU A 36 4.87 21.87 -3.01
N PHE A 37 4.03 22.83 -3.40
CA PHE A 37 2.78 22.52 -4.09
C PHE A 37 3.02 21.89 -5.47
N ILE A 38 4.04 22.35 -6.19
CA ILE A 38 4.43 21.78 -7.48
C ILE A 38 4.99 20.36 -7.29
N ARG A 39 5.84 20.16 -6.28
CA ARG A 39 6.37 18.84 -5.93
C ARG A 39 5.24 17.85 -5.59
N LEU A 40 4.25 18.31 -4.82
CA LEU A 40 3.10 17.48 -4.44
C LEU A 40 2.28 17.08 -5.66
N LYS A 41 2.02 17.99 -6.58
CA LYS A 41 1.33 17.70 -7.84
C LYS A 41 2.08 16.67 -8.69
N ILE A 42 3.38 16.82 -8.83
CA ILE A 42 4.21 15.88 -9.60
C ILE A 42 4.20 14.50 -8.92
N TYR A 43 4.39 14.46 -7.60
CA TYR A 43 4.37 13.22 -6.82
C TYR A 43 3.04 12.48 -6.98
N LEU A 44 1.92 13.18 -6.79
CA LEU A 44 0.58 12.61 -6.94
C LEU A 44 0.30 12.16 -8.37
N SER A 45 0.71 12.95 -9.39
CA SER A 45 0.57 12.56 -10.79
C SER A 45 1.33 11.29 -11.13
N LEU A 46 2.53 11.11 -10.58
CA LEU A 46 3.32 9.89 -10.77
C LEU A 46 2.61 8.67 -10.17
N ILE A 47 2.11 8.79 -8.94
CA ILE A 47 1.39 7.71 -8.26
C ILE A 47 0.12 7.35 -9.01
N LEU A 48 -0.70 8.32 -9.37
CA LEU A 48 -1.91 8.09 -10.16
C LEU A 48 -1.60 7.45 -11.51
N ALA A 49 -0.54 7.90 -12.18
CA ALA A 49 -0.11 7.30 -13.44
C ALA A 49 0.28 5.82 -13.28
N ILE A 50 0.97 5.45 -12.20
CA ILE A 50 1.31 4.06 -11.88
C ILE A 50 0.04 3.24 -11.62
N LEU A 51 -0.88 3.76 -10.80
CA LEU A 51 -2.14 3.08 -10.48
C LEU A 51 -3.02 2.87 -11.72
N ILE A 52 -3.15 3.89 -12.57
CA ILE A 52 -3.95 3.80 -13.80
C ILE A 52 -3.29 2.87 -14.83
N SER A 53 -1.95 2.85 -14.89
CA SER A 53 -1.22 1.97 -15.81
C SER A 53 -1.13 0.52 -15.35
N HIS A 54 -1.46 0.22 -14.09
CA HIS A 54 -1.36 -1.13 -13.50
C HIS A 54 -2.05 -2.22 -14.33
N PRO A 55 -3.30 -2.06 -14.83
CA PRO A 55 -3.94 -3.09 -15.66
C PRO A 55 -3.18 -3.40 -16.95
N LEU A 56 -2.51 -2.41 -17.56
CA LEU A 56 -1.72 -2.60 -18.77
C LEU A 56 -0.46 -3.42 -18.51
N TRP A 57 0.21 -3.14 -17.39
CA TRP A 57 1.37 -3.92 -16.96
C TRP A 57 0.98 -5.37 -16.73
N TYR A 58 -0.16 -5.59 -16.08
CA TYR A 58 -0.71 -6.90 -15.85
C TYR A 58 -0.95 -7.67 -17.14
N VAL A 59 -1.66 -7.07 -18.11
CA VAL A 59 -1.91 -7.70 -19.43
C VAL A 59 -0.58 -7.99 -20.14
N GLY A 60 0.40 -7.10 -20.05
CA GLY A 60 1.72 -7.30 -20.64
C GLY A 60 2.46 -8.49 -20.03
N ILE A 61 2.52 -8.60 -18.70
CA ILE A 61 3.16 -9.70 -17.97
C ILE A 61 2.44 -11.02 -18.27
N TYR A 62 1.11 -11.03 -18.24
CA TYR A 62 0.31 -12.20 -18.54
C TYR A 62 0.55 -12.70 -19.97
N ASN A 63 0.52 -11.83 -20.97
CA ASN A 63 0.75 -12.21 -22.38
C ASN A 63 2.16 -12.74 -22.58
N PHE A 64 3.15 -12.21 -21.87
CA PHE A 64 4.51 -12.72 -21.90
C PHE A 64 4.64 -14.11 -21.27
N SER A 65 3.96 -14.35 -20.15
CA SER A 65 4.03 -15.63 -19.41
C SER A 65 3.16 -16.72 -20.03
N LYS A 66 2.06 -16.35 -20.69
CA LYS A 66 1.05 -17.26 -21.25
C LYS A 66 1.58 -18.45 -22.05
N PRO A 67 2.61 -18.31 -22.91
CA PRO A 67 3.12 -19.47 -23.68
C PRO A 67 3.79 -20.54 -22.81
N GLY A 68 4.28 -20.20 -21.62
CA GLY A 68 4.92 -21.14 -20.70
C GLY A 68 3.98 -21.76 -19.65
N LEU A 69 2.73 -21.30 -19.57
CA LEU A 69 1.76 -21.72 -18.56
C LEU A 69 0.81 -22.80 -19.11
N THR A 70 0.52 -23.80 -18.29
CA THR A 70 -0.57 -24.76 -18.51
C THR A 70 -1.94 -24.05 -18.41
N GLU A 71 -3.02 -24.67 -18.91
CA GLU A 71 -4.37 -24.08 -18.86
C GLU A 71 -4.86 -23.86 -17.42
N GLN A 72 -4.43 -24.69 -16.49
CA GLN A 72 -4.76 -24.53 -15.06
C GLN A 72 -4.02 -23.36 -14.45
N GLU A 73 -2.71 -23.23 -14.70
CA GLU A 73 -1.89 -22.11 -14.23
C GLU A 73 -2.35 -20.77 -14.80
N LYS A 74 -2.81 -20.72 -16.05
CA LYS A 74 -3.41 -19.51 -16.65
C LYS A 74 -4.61 -19.00 -15.86
N LYS A 75 -5.51 -19.90 -15.47
CA LYS A 75 -6.69 -19.56 -14.68
C LYS A 75 -6.28 -19.04 -13.29
N VAL A 76 -5.39 -19.75 -12.61
CA VAL A 76 -4.87 -19.36 -11.29
C VAL A 76 -4.21 -17.98 -11.37
N THR A 77 -3.38 -17.75 -12.38
CA THR A 77 -2.71 -16.47 -12.58
C THR A 77 -3.71 -15.32 -12.74
N ILE A 78 -4.72 -15.47 -13.63
CA ILE A 78 -5.74 -14.42 -13.84
C ILE A 78 -6.52 -14.14 -12.56
N VAL A 79 -6.97 -15.18 -11.86
CA VAL A 79 -7.72 -15.03 -10.60
C VAL A 79 -6.87 -14.33 -9.54
N SER A 80 -5.63 -14.77 -9.36
CA SER A 80 -4.71 -14.20 -8.36
C SER A 80 -4.41 -12.73 -8.63
N PHE A 81 -4.16 -12.36 -9.87
CA PHE A 81 -3.94 -10.96 -10.21
C PHE A 81 -5.18 -10.09 -10.01
N THR A 82 -6.35 -10.61 -10.36
CA THR A 82 -7.61 -9.87 -10.16
C THR A 82 -7.89 -9.69 -8.67
N LEU A 83 -7.78 -10.75 -7.87
CA LEU A 83 -7.94 -10.69 -6.42
C LEU A 83 -6.87 -9.80 -5.78
N GLY A 84 -5.61 -9.92 -6.19
CA GLY A 84 -4.53 -9.07 -5.69
C GLY A 84 -4.78 -7.59 -5.95
N THR A 85 -5.29 -7.25 -7.14
CA THR A 85 -5.66 -5.85 -7.47
C THR A 85 -6.82 -5.36 -6.61
N ILE A 86 -7.86 -6.17 -6.41
CA ILE A 86 -9.01 -5.81 -5.58
C ILE A 86 -8.56 -5.61 -4.12
N LEU A 87 -7.79 -6.55 -3.57
CA LEU A 87 -7.28 -6.45 -2.20
C LEU A 87 -6.35 -5.25 -2.03
N PHE A 88 -5.50 -4.96 -3.01
CA PHE A 88 -4.66 -3.77 -3.01
C PHE A 88 -5.52 -2.50 -2.94
N LEU A 89 -6.54 -2.36 -3.78
CA LEU A 89 -7.42 -1.18 -3.79
C LEU A 89 -8.19 -1.04 -2.48
N VAL A 90 -8.76 -2.13 -1.97
CA VAL A 90 -9.48 -2.14 -0.69
C VAL A 90 -8.54 -1.77 0.46
N GLY A 91 -7.34 -2.35 0.49
CA GLY A 91 -6.32 -2.05 1.49
C GLY A 91 -5.81 -0.60 1.41
N ALA A 92 -5.62 -0.08 0.19
CA ALA A 92 -5.20 1.31 -0.01
C ALA A 92 -6.29 2.31 0.44
N ILE A 93 -7.56 2.06 0.12
CA ILE A 93 -8.68 2.89 0.57
C ILE A 93 -8.83 2.82 2.10
N ALA A 94 -8.77 1.63 2.68
CA ALA A 94 -8.82 1.46 4.13
C ALA A 94 -7.63 2.13 4.82
N GLY A 95 -6.44 2.01 4.24
CA GLY A 95 -5.23 2.70 4.67
C GLY A 95 -5.38 4.21 4.67
N LEU A 96 -5.97 4.76 3.60
CA LEU A 96 -6.20 6.18 3.45
C LEU A 96 -7.22 6.72 4.47
N LEU A 97 -8.37 6.05 4.60
CA LEU A 97 -9.50 6.57 5.38
C LEU A 97 -9.41 6.31 6.88
N TYR A 98 -8.76 5.22 7.29
CA TYR A 98 -8.71 4.80 8.69
C TYR A 98 -7.29 4.79 9.26
N LEU A 99 -6.35 4.11 8.58
CA LEU A 99 -5.03 3.90 9.15
C LEU A 99 -4.18 5.17 9.12
N SER A 100 -4.27 5.97 8.05
CA SER A 100 -3.48 7.20 7.93
C SER A 100 -3.85 8.25 8.97
N PRO A 101 -5.14 8.62 9.18
CA PRO A 101 -5.53 9.54 10.24
C PRO A 101 -5.11 9.03 11.62
N PHE A 102 -5.37 7.76 11.91
CA PHE A 102 -5.00 7.14 13.18
C PHE A 102 -3.49 7.22 13.48
N LEU A 103 -2.65 6.93 12.49
CA LEU A 103 -1.19 7.01 12.67
C LEU A 103 -0.70 8.45 12.81
N ILE A 104 -1.31 9.40 12.09
CA ILE A 104 -0.97 10.82 12.22
C ILE A 104 -1.34 11.32 13.60
N ASP A 105 -2.51 10.96 14.14
CA ASP A 105 -2.92 11.32 15.49
C ASP A 105 -1.91 10.83 16.54
N ILE A 106 -1.48 9.58 16.47
CA ILE A 106 -0.45 9.04 17.38
C ILE A 106 0.85 9.84 17.30
N LEU A 107 1.30 10.18 16.08
CA LEU A 107 2.53 10.95 15.90
C LEU A 107 2.42 12.38 16.45
N LEU A 108 1.22 12.96 16.43
CA LEU A 108 0.95 14.29 16.95
C LEU A 108 0.86 14.29 18.48
N GLU A 109 0.22 13.29 19.08
CA GLU A 109 0.10 13.14 20.53
C GLU A 109 1.47 13.02 21.21
N GLU A 110 2.42 12.33 20.57
CA GLU A 110 3.79 12.19 21.09
C GLU A 110 4.53 13.54 21.16
N ASN A 111 4.12 14.54 20.37
CA ASN A 111 4.74 15.86 20.26
C ASN A 111 3.95 16.99 20.93
N ASN A 112 3.01 16.72 21.82
CA ASN A 112 2.11 17.68 22.48
C ASN A 112 2.75 18.85 23.23
N SER A 113 4.07 18.90 23.36
CA SER A 113 4.80 20.00 24.00
C SER A 113 5.22 21.12 23.04
N ILE A 114 5.04 20.95 21.73
CA ILE A 114 5.48 21.91 20.72
C ILE A 114 4.32 22.15 19.73
N SER A 115 3.92 23.40 19.54
CA SER A 115 3.00 23.80 18.47
C SER A 115 3.68 23.55 17.10
N ALA A 116 3.63 22.31 16.62
CA ALA A 116 4.27 21.92 15.38
C ALA A 116 3.43 22.44 14.20
N LYS A 117 4.00 23.37 13.45
CA LYS A 117 3.46 23.70 12.12
C LYS A 117 3.90 22.62 11.13
N LEU A 118 2.93 21.93 10.54
CA LEU A 118 3.20 20.83 9.62
C LEU A 118 3.17 21.30 8.16
N SER A 119 4.10 20.79 7.35
CA SER A 119 4.10 21.03 5.91
C SER A 119 2.97 20.27 5.24
N ILE A 120 2.15 20.96 4.44
CA ILE A 120 1.10 20.34 3.62
C ILE A 120 1.69 19.22 2.75
N TYR A 121 2.86 19.46 2.16
CA TYR A 121 3.54 18.47 1.33
C TYR A 121 3.87 17.19 2.10
N GLN A 122 4.45 17.32 3.29
CA GLN A 122 4.86 16.16 4.09
C GLN A 122 3.65 15.37 4.60
N SER A 123 2.61 16.07 5.08
CA SER A 123 1.39 15.44 5.59
C SER A 123 0.65 14.65 4.49
N VAL A 124 0.42 15.25 3.33
CA VAL A 124 -0.24 14.56 2.20
C VAL A 124 0.64 13.44 1.65
N LYS A 125 1.95 13.63 1.56
CA LYS A 125 2.87 12.57 1.16
C LYS A 125 2.81 11.39 2.11
N LEU A 126 2.76 11.62 3.42
CA LEU A 126 2.65 10.58 4.44
C LEU A 126 1.35 9.80 4.29
N LEU A 127 0.20 10.49 4.16
CA LEU A 127 -1.11 9.89 3.88
C LEU A 127 -1.07 8.91 2.70
N ILE A 128 -0.57 9.39 1.56
CA ILE A 128 -0.50 8.61 0.32
C ILE A 128 0.44 7.40 0.51
N SER A 129 1.57 7.60 1.17
CA SER A 129 2.55 6.55 1.40
C SER A 129 1.99 5.44 2.31
N ILE A 130 1.29 5.80 3.39
CA ILE A 130 0.60 4.84 4.28
C ILE A 130 -0.49 4.10 3.50
N SER A 131 -1.28 4.80 2.69
CA SER A 131 -2.32 4.21 1.85
C SER A 131 -1.76 3.14 0.91
N ILE A 132 -0.73 3.48 0.14
CA ILE A 132 -0.09 2.55 -0.80
C ILE A 132 0.50 1.35 -0.06
N PHE A 133 1.19 1.59 1.05
CA PHE A 133 1.81 0.55 1.84
C PHE A 133 0.77 -0.42 2.43
N SER A 134 -0.34 0.11 2.94
CA SER A 134 -1.49 -0.68 3.39
C SER A 134 -2.09 -1.53 2.26
N GLY A 135 -2.19 -0.97 1.04
CA GLY A 135 -2.63 -1.71 -0.14
C GLY A 135 -1.71 -2.87 -0.50
N ILE A 136 -0.39 -2.63 -0.49
CA ILE A 136 0.62 -3.69 -0.71
C ILE A 136 0.46 -4.79 0.33
N LEU A 137 0.36 -4.45 1.61
CA LEU A 137 0.19 -5.42 2.69
C LEU A 137 -1.10 -6.24 2.52
N ALA A 138 -2.22 -5.60 2.16
CA ALA A 138 -3.49 -6.27 1.94
C ALA A 138 -3.47 -7.23 0.74
N SER A 139 -2.60 -7.03 -0.25
CA SER A 139 -2.45 -7.90 -1.42
C SER A 139 -1.55 -9.12 -1.17
N LEU A 140 -0.75 -9.13 -0.10
CA LEU A 140 0.20 -10.20 0.20
C LEU A 140 -0.42 -11.61 0.38
N PRO A 141 -1.65 -11.79 0.91
CA PRO A 141 -2.30 -13.09 0.94
C PRO A 141 -2.34 -13.80 -0.41
N VAL A 142 -2.55 -13.06 -1.49
CA VAL A 142 -2.57 -13.63 -2.84
C VAL A 142 -1.19 -14.12 -3.27
N LEU A 143 -0.13 -13.41 -2.90
CA LEU A 143 1.25 -13.85 -3.15
C LEU A 143 1.57 -15.12 -2.37
N ILE A 144 1.10 -15.22 -1.13
CA ILE A 144 1.27 -16.42 -0.28
C ILE A 144 0.59 -17.62 -0.94
N LEU A 145 -0.65 -17.46 -1.41
CA LEU A 145 -1.38 -18.50 -2.13
C LEU A 145 -0.63 -18.98 -3.38
N LEU A 146 -0.07 -18.06 -4.17
CA LEU A 146 0.70 -18.40 -5.36
C LEU A 146 2.01 -19.16 -5.05
N ILE A 147 2.67 -18.83 -3.94
CA ILE A 147 3.95 -19.45 -3.56
C ILE A 147 3.72 -20.79 -2.82
N SER A 148 2.58 -20.96 -2.17
CA SER A 148 2.27 -22.17 -1.38
C SER A 148 2.32 -23.45 -2.22
N ASP A 149 1.98 -23.38 -3.52
CA ASP A 149 2.04 -24.54 -4.43
C ASP A 149 3.48 -24.99 -4.70
N TYR A 150 4.48 -24.11 -4.53
CA TYR A 150 5.90 -24.40 -4.78
C TYR A 150 6.65 -24.82 -3.50
N ILE A 151 6.11 -24.53 -2.32
CA ILE A 151 6.72 -24.84 -1.01
C ILE A 151 5.73 -25.68 -0.20
N PRO A 152 5.80 -27.02 -0.28
CA PRO A 152 4.82 -27.89 0.34
C PRO A 152 4.93 -27.93 1.88
N ASP A 153 6.10 -27.56 2.44
CA ASP A 153 6.30 -27.52 3.88
C ASP A 153 5.83 -26.17 4.46
N ARG A 154 4.80 -26.22 5.28
CA ARG A 154 4.18 -25.05 5.90
C ARG A 154 5.11 -24.27 6.84
N GLU A 155 5.95 -24.97 7.59
CA GLU A 155 6.87 -24.30 8.51
C GLU A 155 7.92 -23.50 7.73
N THR A 156 8.43 -24.10 6.67
CA THR A 156 9.37 -23.45 5.75
C THR A 156 8.73 -22.26 5.05
N LEU A 157 7.49 -22.41 4.58
CA LEU A 157 6.72 -21.31 3.96
C LEU A 157 6.53 -20.14 4.93
N LYS A 158 6.05 -20.41 6.16
CA LYS A 158 5.91 -19.39 7.21
C LYS A 158 7.22 -18.66 7.46
N LYS A 159 8.33 -19.37 7.62
CA LYS A 159 9.64 -18.79 7.86
C LYS A 159 10.06 -17.80 6.75
N TYR A 160 9.92 -18.17 5.49
CA TYR A 160 10.27 -17.28 4.36
C TYR A 160 9.36 -16.06 4.30
N ILE A 161 8.08 -16.24 4.57
CA ILE A 161 7.12 -15.13 4.57
C ILE A 161 7.43 -14.16 5.71
N TYR A 162 7.70 -14.62 6.93
CA TYR A 162 8.09 -13.73 8.04
C TYR A 162 9.38 -12.95 7.73
N ILE A 163 10.37 -13.59 7.13
CA ILE A 163 11.59 -12.91 6.71
C ILE A 163 11.26 -11.83 5.66
N LEU A 164 10.46 -12.17 4.65
CA LEU A 164 10.03 -11.23 3.61
C LEU A 164 9.30 -10.02 4.21
N ILE A 165 8.41 -10.26 5.16
CA ILE A 165 7.66 -9.22 5.86
C ILE A 165 8.58 -8.25 6.60
N ILE A 166 9.50 -8.77 7.39
CA ILE A 166 10.43 -7.93 8.14
C ILE A 166 11.23 -7.05 7.18
N ILE A 167 11.66 -7.61 6.06
CA ILE A 167 12.38 -6.86 5.01
C ILE A 167 11.46 -5.79 4.39
N VAL A 168 10.23 -6.13 4.02
CA VAL A 168 9.28 -5.20 3.41
C VAL A 168 8.93 -4.06 4.38
N ILE A 169 8.70 -4.35 5.64
CA ILE A 169 8.42 -3.33 6.66
C ILE A 169 9.67 -2.46 6.89
N ALA A 170 10.83 -3.06 7.10
CA ALA A 170 12.06 -2.31 7.39
C ALA A 170 12.50 -1.38 6.25
N LEU A 171 12.24 -1.74 5.00
CA LEU A 171 12.64 -0.96 3.83
C LEU A 171 11.52 -0.12 3.23
N GLY A 172 10.26 -0.53 3.43
CA GLY A 172 9.10 0.03 2.72
C GLY A 172 8.25 0.98 3.53
N THR A 173 8.42 1.04 4.86
CA THR A 173 7.59 1.95 5.67
C THR A 173 7.84 3.40 5.30
N PRO A 174 6.76 4.18 5.15
CA PRO A 174 6.84 5.57 4.70
C PRO A 174 7.49 6.50 5.73
N GLU A 175 7.46 6.11 7.00
CA GLU A 175 8.03 6.86 8.11
C GLU A 175 8.89 5.93 8.97
N PRO A 176 10.14 6.28 9.29
CA PRO A 176 11.04 5.43 10.08
C PRO A 176 10.70 5.42 11.59
N SER A 177 9.47 5.76 11.97
CA SER A 177 9.00 5.68 13.34
C SER A 177 8.88 4.22 13.81
N MET A 178 9.44 3.91 14.97
CA MET A 178 9.36 2.58 15.57
C MET A 178 7.90 2.16 15.85
N ILE A 179 7.05 3.11 16.21
CA ILE A 179 5.63 2.88 16.52
C ILE A 179 4.88 2.49 15.25
N ILE A 180 5.06 3.21 14.16
CA ILE A 180 4.42 2.89 12.87
C ILE A 180 4.86 1.53 12.37
N ASN A 181 6.15 1.22 12.45
CA ASN A 181 6.68 -0.08 12.05
C ASN A 181 6.07 -1.22 12.87
N LEU A 182 5.90 -1.03 14.18
CA LEU A 182 5.29 -2.01 15.07
C LEU A 182 3.80 -2.24 14.71
N ILE A 183 3.05 -1.18 14.46
CA ILE A 183 1.63 -1.26 14.07
C ILE A 183 1.48 -2.03 12.74
N PHE A 184 2.29 -1.70 11.74
CA PHE A 184 2.29 -2.42 10.48
C PHE A 184 2.70 -3.89 10.64
N LEU A 185 3.67 -4.18 11.51
CA LEU A 185 4.09 -5.55 11.80
C LEU A 185 2.95 -6.36 12.41
N ILE A 186 2.26 -5.82 13.43
CA ILE A 186 1.13 -6.49 14.08
C ILE A 186 0.01 -6.73 13.07
N PHE A 187 -0.39 -5.70 12.33
CA PHE A 187 -1.44 -5.79 11.30
C PHE A 187 -1.13 -6.87 10.27
N PHE A 188 0.13 -6.93 9.85
CA PHE A 188 0.57 -7.91 8.88
C PHE A 188 0.60 -9.34 9.43
N VAL A 189 1.13 -9.55 10.64
CA VAL A 189 1.13 -10.86 11.27
C VAL A 189 -0.29 -11.42 11.39
N VAL A 190 -1.26 -10.57 11.74
CA VAL A 190 -2.67 -10.97 11.81
C VAL A 190 -3.19 -11.42 10.43
N ILE A 191 -2.97 -10.63 9.39
CA ILE A 191 -3.40 -10.99 8.02
C ILE A 191 -2.77 -12.31 7.58
N MET A 192 -1.49 -12.50 7.89
CA MET A 192 -0.77 -13.70 7.52
C MET A 192 -1.29 -14.95 8.23
N GLU A 193 -1.46 -14.89 9.54
CA GLU A 193 -1.98 -16.04 10.29
C GLU A 193 -3.39 -16.41 9.84
N MET A 194 -4.24 -15.41 9.57
CA MET A 194 -5.56 -15.67 8.98
C MET A 194 -5.47 -16.36 7.61
N THR A 195 -4.55 -15.92 6.76
CA THR A 195 -4.34 -16.54 5.43
C THR A 195 -3.86 -17.99 5.56
N MET A 196 -2.94 -18.25 6.50
CA MET A 196 -2.42 -19.60 6.74
C MET A 196 -3.48 -20.55 7.34
N LEU A 197 -4.39 -20.04 8.17
CA LEU A 197 -5.53 -20.83 8.67
C LEU A 197 -6.46 -21.22 7.51
N LEU A 198 -6.81 -20.29 6.63
CA LEU A 198 -7.64 -20.57 5.45
C LEU A 198 -7.00 -21.59 4.49
N LEU A 199 -5.68 -21.54 4.32
CA LEU A 199 -4.93 -22.57 3.57
C LEU A 199 -4.94 -23.93 4.26
N GLY A 200 -5.01 -23.95 5.60
CA GLY A 200 -5.07 -25.15 6.41
C GLY A 200 -6.32 -25.96 6.14
N ASP A 201 -7.44 -25.28 6.22
CA ASP A 201 -8.76 -25.91 6.05
C ASP A 201 -9.00 -26.37 4.61
N ALA A 202 -8.37 -25.72 3.62
CA ALA A 202 -8.51 -26.08 2.21
C ALA A 202 -7.77 -27.38 1.82
N ASN A 203 -6.75 -27.76 2.58
CA ASN A 203 -5.98 -29.00 2.31
C ASN A 203 -6.45 -30.24 3.10
N GLU A 204 -7.41 -30.07 4.04
CA GLU A 204 -8.00 -31.17 4.79
C GLU A 204 -9.33 -31.70 4.19
N ASN A 205 -9.88 -31.03 3.16
CA ASN A 205 -11.05 -31.44 2.40
C ASN A 205 -10.67 -31.90 0.98
#